data_8d0b95aa1815344f0121066dfde0522e
#
_entry.id   8d0b95aa1815344f0121066dfde0522e
#
_cell.length_a   1.000
_cell.length_b   1.000
_cell.length_c   1.000
_cell.angle_alpha   90.00
_cell.angle_beta   90.00
_cell.angle_gamma   90.00
#
_symmetry.space_group_name_H-M   'P 1'
#
loop_
_entity.id
_entity.type
_entity.pdbx_description
1 polymer ?
#
loop_
_entity_poly.entity_id
_entity_poly.type
_entity_poly.pdbx_seq_one_letter_code
_entity_poly.pdbx_strand_id
1 'polypeptide(L)'
;MYATLAQLKDYLSITSNTDDALLTDLLVRATAMIEQMTRKVFEVPLVSAARRFGREHMMWDGVMRWDYLLLPSGVYIAALTGAADGDNVTIPLTEIDTYPVDAPHSILVRRDKRWCGRTQTAEITARWGYSITPPADIVHATIRLAAWMYRQRGTANDPDRPTVADGGLVL
;
A
#
# COMPACT_ATOMS: atom_id res chain seq x y z
N MET A 1 -7.54 4.53 -5.28
CA MET A 1 -8.91 4.04 -4.94
C MET A 1 -9.03 2.61 -5.42
N TYR A 2 -9.28 1.65 -4.52
CA TYR A 2 -9.15 0.21 -4.84
C TYR A 2 -10.33 -0.40 -5.57
N ALA A 3 -11.49 0.25 -5.56
CA ALA A 3 -12.67 -0.20 -6.28
C ALA A 3 -13.29 0.95 -7.09
N THR A 4 -14.02 0.61 -8.15
CA THR A 4 -14.68 1.59 -9.01
C THR A 4 -16.10 1.90 -8.52
N LEU A 5 -16.61 3.08 -8.91
CA LEU A 5 -18.00 3.45 -8.64
C LEU A 5 -18.99 2.43 -9.24
N ALA A 6 -18.71 1.93 -10.45
CA ALA A 6 -19.54 0.92 -11.08
C ALA A 6 -19.64 -0.35 -10.24
N GLN A 7 -18.51 -0.87 -9.75
CA GLN A 7 -18.49 -2.06 -8.89
C GLN A 7 -19.29 -1.86 -7.59
N LEU A 8 -19.21 -0.66 -6.99
CA LEU A 8 -19.99 -0.36 -5.78
C LEU A 8 -21.49 -0.27 -6.08
N LYS A 9 -21.86 0.38 -7.19
CA LYS A 9 -23.26 0.48 -7.64
C LYS A 9 -23.85 -0.89 -7.95
N ASP A 10 -23.11 -1.75 -8.64
CA ASP A 10 -23.50 -3.13 -8.92
C ASP A 10 -23.73 -3.92 -7.62
N TYR A 11 -22.80 -3.79 -6.66
CA TYR A 11 -22.93 -4.46 -5.35
C TYR A 11 -24.15 -3.98 -4.54
N LEU A 12 -24.50 -2.70 -4.65
CA LEU A 12 -25.65 -2.08 -3.98
C LEU A 12 -26.96 -2.20 -4.78
N SER A 13 -26.90 -2.68 -6.03
CA SER A 13 -28.03 -2.71 -6.97
C SER A 13 -28.61 -1.31 -7.25
N ILE A 14 -27.73 -0.30 -7.34
CA ILE A 14 -28.10 1.09 -7.60
C ILE A 14 -27.90 1.41 -9.08
N THR A 15 -28.95 1.82 -9.77
CA THR A 15 -28.90 2.24 -11.18
C THR A 15 -28.94 3.76 -11.35
N SER A 16 -29.45 4.49 -10.35
CA SER A 16 -29.52 5.97 -10.35
C SER A 16 -28.14 6.60 -10.19
N ASN A 17 -27.97 7.80 -10.74
CA ASN A 17 -26.75 8.59 -10.59
C ASN A 17 -26.83 9.66 -9.48
N THR A 18 -27.94 9.71 -8.75
CA THR A 18 -28.20 10.74 -7.74
C THR A 18 -27.15 10.76 -6.63
N ASP A 19 -26.67 9.59 -6.24
CA ASP A 19 -25.72 9.42 -5.14
C ASP A 19 -24.25 9.21 -5.58
N ASP A 20 -23.94 9.37 -6.87
CA ASP A 20 -22.61 9.05 -7.42
C ASP A 20 -21.46 9.79 -6.72
N ALA A 21 -21.66 11.07 -6.41
CA ALA A 21 -20.66 11.85 -5.68
C ALA A 21 -20.42 11.29 -4.27
N LEU A 22 -21.49 10.96 -3.56
CA LEU A 22 -21.43 10.37 -2.22
C LEU A 22 -20.76 8.99 -2.25
N LEU A 23 -21.16 8.12 -3.18
CA LEU A 23 -20.59 6.77 -3.33
C LEU A 23 -19.10 6.84 -3.64
N THR A 24 -18.67 7.80 -4.48
CA THR A 24 -17.26 8.03 -4.78
C THR A 24 -16.49 8.47 -3.54
N ASP A 25 -17.02 9.41 -2.75
CA ASP A 25 -16.40 9.85 -1.49
C ASP A 25 -16.28 8.68 -0.49
N LEU A 26 -17.30 7.84 -0.38
CA LEU A 26 -17.26 6.66 0.49
C LEU A 26 -16.19 5.63 0.05
N LEU A 27 -15.98 5.45 -1.25
CA LEU A 27 -14.89 4.61 -1.77
C LEU A 27 -13.50 5.17 -1.40
N VAL A 28 -13.32 6.50 -1.47
CA VAL A 28 -12.08 7.16 -1.05
C VAL A 28 -11.84 6.94 0.44
N ARG A 29 -12.86 7.15 1.28
CA ARG A 29 -12.78 6.93 2.73
C ARG A 29 -12.49 5.48 3.08
N ALA A 30 -13.18 4.52 2.43
CA ALA A 30 -12.94 3.08 2.62
C ALA A 30 -11.51 2.70 2.26
N THR A 31 -10.98 3.23 1.15
CA THR A 31 -9.57 3.05 0.74
C THR A 31 -8.62 3.54 1.83
N ALA A 32 -8.80 4.78 2.30
CA ALA A 32 -7.96 5.38 3.34
C ALA A 32 -8.00 4.58 4.66
N MET A 33 -9.17 4.08 5.07
CA MET A 33 -9.31 3.24 6.26
C MET A 33 -8.55 1.92 6.12
N ILE A 34 -8.63 1.26 4.96
CA ILE A 34 -7.90 0.02 4.70
C ILE A 34 -6.38 0.27 4.75
N GLU A 35 -5.89 1.35 4.12
CA GLU A 35 -4.47 1.74 4.18
C GLU A 35 -4.01 2.02 5.60
N GLN A 36 -4.80 2.74 6.38
CA GLN A 36 -4.50 3.05 7.77
C GLN A 36 -4.43 1.80 8.65
N MET A 37 -5.39 0.88 8.47
CA MET A 37 -5.45 -0.36 9.26
C MET A 37 -4.33 -1.33 8.89
N THR A 38 -4.01 -1.46 7.62
CA THR A 38 -3.01 -2.40 7.13
C THR A 38 -1.60 -1.82 7.07
N ARG A 39 -1.46 -0.49 7.09
CA ARG A 39 -0.23 0.26 6.83
C ARG A 39 0.41 -0.10 5.49
N LYS A 40 -0.42 -0.45 4.50
CA LYS A 40 0.02 -0.85 3.16
C LYS A 40 -0.73 -0.08 2.09
N VAL A 41 -0.01 0.27 1.01
CA VAL A 41 -0.60 0.83 -0.21
C VAL A 41 -0.72 -0.31 -1.22
N PHE A 42 -1.95 -0.65 -1.61
CA PHE A 42 -2.23 -1.79 -2.51
C PHE A 42 -2.34 -1.41 -3.99
N GLU A 43 -2.32 -0.13 -4.30
CA GLU A 43 -2.26 0.39 -5.67
C GLU A 43 -1.20 1.48 -5.72
N VAL A 44 -0.07 1.19 -6.34
CA VAL A 44 1.04 2.13 -6.38
C VAL A 44 0.87 3.14 -7.51
N PRO A 45 1.37 4.38 -7.35
CA PRO A 45 1.41 5.36 -8.43
C PRO A 45 2.11 4.82 -9.68
N LEU A 46 1.68 5.26 -10.84
CA LEU A 46 2.33 4.90 -12.12
C LEU A 46 3.77 5.44 -12.20
N VAL A 47 4.04 6.55 -11.52
CA VAL A 47 5.34 7.22 -11.52
C VAL A 47 6.21 6.66 -10.41
N SER A 48 7.44 6.30 -10.74
CA SER A 48 8.46 5.92 -9.77
C SER A 48 8.97 7.15 -9.00
N ALA A 49 9.32 6.94 -7.73
CA ALA A 49 9.91 7.96 -6.88
C ALA A 49 11.24 7.48 -6.31
N ALA A 50 12.20 8.39 -6.16
CA ALA A 50 13.47 8.12 -5.51
C ALA A 50 13.33 8.24 -3.99
N ARG A 51 13.95 7.31 -3.25
CA ARG A 51 14.10 7.37 -1.79
C ARG A 51 15.53 7.05 -1.41
N ARG A 52 16.07 7.79 -0.43
CA ARG A 52 17.41 7.56 0.11
C ARG A 52 17.34 6.73 1.39
N PHE A 53 18.27 5.79 1.49
CA PHE A 53 18.45 4.91 2.63
C PHE A 53 19.87 5.08 3.17
N GLY A 54 19.98 5.27 4.47
CA GLY A 54 21.25 5.35 5.17
C GLY A 54 21.78 3.96 5.55
N ARG A 55 22.98 3.96 6.13
CA ARG A 55 23.68 2.74 6.53
C ARG A 55 22.90 1.89 7.55
N GLU A 56 22.00 2.49 8.33
CA GLU A 56 21.14 1.80 9.29
C GLU A 56 20.20 0.78 8.65
N HIS A 57 19.96 0.92 7.34
CA HIS A 57 19.17 -0.02 6.54
C HIS A 57 20.04 -1.05 5.80
N MET A 58 21.36 -1.01 5.95
CA MET A 58 22.28 -1.85 5.22
C MET A 58 22.99 -2.84 6.13
N MET A 59 23.09 -4.10 5.69
CA MET A 59 23.73 -5.17 6.43
C MET A 59 24.67 -5.96 5.51
N TRP A 60 25.95 -5.97 5.83
CA TRP A 60 26.93 -6.74 5.09
C TRP A 60 27.15 -8.12 5.72
N ASP A 61 26.97 -9.16 4.93
CA ASP A 61 27.41 -10.52 5.25
C ASP A 61 28.79 -10.75 4.64
N GLY A 62 29.81 -10.84 5.50
CA GLY A 62 31.20 -11.01 5.08
C GLY A 62 31.51 -12.43 4.57
N VAL A 63 30.70 -13.45 4.93
CA VAL A 63 30.88 -14.82 4.50
C VAL A 63 30.33 -15.04 3.09
N MET A 64 29.09 -14.61 2.89
CA MET A 64 28.43 -14.70 1.58
C MET A 64 28.85 -13.55 0.65
N ARG A 65 29.49 -12.52 1.17
CA ARG A 65 29.86 -11.28 0.45
C ARG A 65 28.63 -10.57 -0.14
N TRP A 66 27.52 -10.59 0.59
CA TRP A 66 26.27 -9.95 0.22
C TRP A 66 26.04 -8.70 1.05
N ASP A 67 25.59 -7.63 0.41
CA ASP A 67 25.15 -6.40 1.08
C ASP A 67 23.64 -6.25 0.91
N TYR A 68 22.95 -6.36 2.02
CA TYR A 68 21.48 -6.28 2.09
C TYR A 68 21.07 -4.83 2.35
N LEU A 69 20.08 -4.35 1.61
CA LEU A 69 19.34 -3.13 1.93
C LEU A 69 17.94 -3.57 2.39
N LEU A 70 17.68 -3.39 3.68
CA LEU A 70 16.44 -3.76 4.33
C LEU A 70 15.49 -2.56 4.31
N LEU A 71 14.33 -2.70 3.71
CA LEU A 71 13.34 -1.63 3.72
C LEU A 71 12.67 -1.52 5.11
N PRO A 72 12.33 -0.30 5.55
CA PRO A 72 11.58 -0.11 6.79
C PRO A 72 10.27 -0.89 6.81
N SER A 73 9.81 -1.27 8.00
CA SER A 73 8.54 -1.98 8.15
C SER A 73 7.38 -1.24 7.49
N GLY A 74 6.60 -1.94 6.67
CA GLY A 74 5.48 -1.36 5.92
C GLY A 74 5.87 -0.67 4.61
N VAL A 75 7.17 -0.57 4.29
CA VAL A 75 7.67 -0.07 3.00
C VAL A 75 7.94 -1.25 2.08
N TYR A 76 7.37 -1.21 0.89
CA TYR A 76 7.50 -2.26 -0.11
C TYR A 76 7.79 -1.66 -1.49
N ILE A 77 8.42 -2.45 -2.34
CA ILE A 77 8.67 -2.13 -3.74
C ILE A 77 7.81 -3.07 -4.60
N ALA A 78 6.87 -2.49 -5.35
CA ALA A 78 6.09 -3.22 -6.35
C ALA A 78 6.85 -3.36 -7.68
N ALA A 79 7.68 -2.37 -8.03
CA ALA A 79 8.56 -2.44 -9.19
C ALA A 79 9.81 -1.56 -8.95
N LEU A 80 10.99 -2.17 -9.05
CA LEU A 80 12.27 -1.48 -8.99
C LEU A 80 12.59 -0.91 -10.37
N THR A 81 12.94 0.39 -10.45
CA THR A 81 13.21 1.08 -11.72
C THR A 81 14.58 1.72 -11.81
N GLY A 82 15.26 1.93 -10.68
CA GLY A 82 16.60 2.48 -10.64
C GLY A 82 17.24 2.36 -9.27
N ALA A 83 18.56 2.41 -9.25
CA ALA A 83 19.34 2.50 -8.03
C ALA A 83 20.64 3.28 -8.28
N ALA A 84 21.11 4.00 -7.28
CA ALA A 84 22.39 4.68 -7.27
C ALA A 84 23.02 4.58 -5.87
N ASP A 85 24.35 4.62 -5.80
CA ASP A 85 25.02 4.77 -4.54
C ASP A 85 24.95 6.24 -4.05
N GLY A 86 25.46 6.49 -2.85
CA GLY A 86 25.40 7.83 -2.28
C GLY A 86 26.27 8.88 -2.97
N ASP A 87 27.16 8.46 -3.84
CA ASP A 87 27.99 9.33 -4.68
C ASP A 87 27.32 9.57 -6.06
N ASN A 88 26.03 9.19 -6.20
CA ASN A 88 25.22 9.26 -7.41
C ASN A 88 25.75 8.40 -8.58
N VAL A 89 26.52 7.36 -8.29
CA VAL A 89 26.92 6.40 -9.30
C VAL A 89 25.78 5.40 -9.50
N THR A 90 25.27 5.31 -10.72
CA THR A 90 24.18 4.38 -11.08
C THR A 90 24.60 2.94 -10.84
N ILE A 91 23.72 2.20 -10.19
CA ILE A 91 23.86 0.77 -9.96
C ILE A 91 23.00 0.04 -10.98
N PRO A 92 23.57 -0.81 -11.85
CA PRO A 92 22.79 -1.61 -12.79
C PRO A 92 21.77 -2.51 -12.06
N LEU A 93 20.54 -2.55 -12.51
CA LEU A 93 19.51 -3.40 -11.88
C LEU A 93 19.83 -4.89 -11.95
N THR A 94 20.66 -5.30 -12.94
CA THR A 94 21.16 -6.68 -13.08
C THR A 94 22.10 -7.11 -11.95
N GLU A 95 22.60 -6.16 -11.15
CA GLU A 95 23.46 -6.41 -9.98
C GLU A 95 22.66 -6.47 -8.67
N ILE A 96 21.32 -6.34 -8.77
CA ILE A 96 20.43 -6.27 -7.62
C ILE A 96 19.47 -7.44 -7.66
N ASP A 97 19.55 -8.28 -6.64
CA ASP A 97 18.53 -9.30 -6.38
C ASP A 97 17.46 -8.70 -5.46
N THR A 98 16.21 -9.04 -5.71
CA THR A 98 15.07 -8.58 -4.91
C THR A 98 14.46 -9.74 -4.13
N TYR A 99 14.08 -9.49 -2.86
CA TYR A 99 13.44 -10.50 -2.02
C TYR A 99 12.20 -9.92 -1.32
N PRO A 100 11.08 -10.69 -1.23
CA PRO A 100 10.85 -11.93 -1.98
C PRO A 100 11.13 -11.77 -3.48
N VAL A 101 11.37 -12.89 -4.21
CA VAL A 101 11.64 -12.85 -5.68
C VAL A 101 10.47 -12.20 -6.42
N ASP A 102 9.24 -12.56 -6.01
CA ASP A 102 8.02 -11.94 -6.52
C ASP A 102 7.67 -10.69 -5.67
N ALA A 103 7.15 -9.67 -6.32
CA ALA A 103 6.67 -8.47 -5.64
C ALA A 103 5.51 -8.81 -4.65
N PRO A 104 5.42 -8.10 -3.53
CA PRO A 104 6.20 -6.91 -3.16
C PRO A 104 7.55 -7.26 -2.53
N HIS A 105 8.59 -6.57 -2.98
CA HIS A 105 9.93 -6.75 -2.45
C HIS A 105 10.13 -5.90 -1.18
N SER A 106 10.83 -6.45 -0.20
CA SER A 106 11.18 -5.78 1.06
C SER A 106 12.67 -5.74 1.34
N ILE A 107 13.45 -6.48 0.57
CA ILE A 107 14.91 -6.58 0.71
C ILE A 107 15.51 -6.49 -0.68
N LEU A 108 16.56 -5.68 -0.81
CA LEU A 108 17.41 -5.65 -2.00
C LEU A 108 18.80 -6.14 -1.64
N VAL A 109 19.42 -6.93 -2.51
CA VAL A 109 20.73 -7.54 -2.24
C VAL A 109 21.68 -7.27 -3.38
N ARG A 110 22.91 -6.87 -3.04
CA ARG A 110 24.04 -6.84 -3.97
C ARG A 110 25.05 -7.91 -3.59
N ARG A 111 25.52 -8.67 -4.57
CA ARG A 111 26.53 -9.70 -4.38
C ARG A 111 27.89 -9.12 -4.71
N ASP A 112 28.90 -9.41 -3.87
CA ASP A 112 30.30 -8.99 -4.04
C ASP A 112 30.51 -7.45 -4.12
N LYS A 113 29.49 -6.64 -3.86
CA LYS A 113 29.53 -5.18 -3.93
C LYS A 113 28.74 -4.56 -2.77
N ARG A 114 29.11 -3.33 -2.42
CA ARG A 114 28.41 -2.58 -1.36
C ARG A 114 27.34 -1.66 -1.95
N TRP A 115 26.29 -1.42 -1.15
CA TRP A 115 25.28 -0.43 -1.47
C TRP A 115 25.80 1.00 -1.38
N CYS A 116 26.62 1.27 -0.38
CA CYS A 116 27.08 2.61 -0.10
C CYS A 116 28.50 2.86 -0.61
N GLY A 117 28.67 4.01 -1.26
CA GLY A 117 29.96 4.62 -1.51
C GLY A 117 30.49 5.36 -0.27
N ARG A 118 31.18 6.47 -0.47
CA ARG A 118 31.75 7.30 0.61
C ARG A 118 30.71 7.94 1.51
N THR A 119 29.56 8.32 0.96
CA THR A 119 28.46 9.01 1.67
C THR A 119 27.59 8.10 2.52
N GLN A 120 27.86 6.79 2.53
CA GLN A 120 27.15 5.77 3.33
C GLN A 120 25.63 5.77 3.12
N THR A 121 25.17 6.17 1.94
CA THR A 121 23.76 6.16 1.54
C THR A 121 23.59 5.43 0.21
N ALA A 122 22.36 4.99 -0.07
CA ALA A 122 21.96 4.52 -1.39
C ALA A 122 20.63 5.16 -1.76
N GLU A 123 20.43 5.44 -3.04
CA GLU A 123 19.19 5.96 -3.58
C GLU A 123 18.50 4.87 -4.41
N ILE A 124 17.27 4.59 -4.09
CA ILE A 124 16.45 3.59 -4.77
C ILE A 124 15.28 4.29 -5.44
N THR A 125 15.16 4.12 -6.74
CA THR A 125 14.02 4.62 -7.52
C THR A 125 13.10 3.45 -7.83
N ALA A 126 11.86 3.55 -7.36
CA ALA A 126 10.91 2.45 -7.45
C ALA A 126 9.46 2.94 -7.45
N ARG A 127 8.56 2.06 -7.83
CA ARG A 127 7.12 2.20 -7.54
C ARG A 127 6.88 1.62 -6.14
N TRP A 128 6.69 2.52 -5.18
CA TRP A 128 6.60 2.19 -3.76
C TRP A 128 5.19 1.78 -3.38
N GLY A 129 5.04 0.57 -2.88
CA GLY A 129 3.80 0.03 -2.36
C GLY A 129 3.72 -1.48 -2.49
N TYR A 130 2.61 -2.06 -2.06
CA TYR A 130 2.44 -3.51 -1.95
C TYR A 130 2.17 -4.16 -3.31
N SER A 131 1.37 -3.54 -4.18
CA SER A 131 0.97 -4.12 -5.46
C SER A 131 0.81 -3.05 -6.54
N ILE A 132 0.99 -3.44 -7.80
CA ILE A 132 0.73 -2.59 -8.96
C ILE A 132 -0.76 -2.40 -9.18
N THR A 133 -1.54 -3.45 -8.96
CA THR A 133 -3.01 -3.44 -9.02
C THR A 133 -3.55 -3.99 -7.71
N PRO A 134 -4.65 -3.43 -7.18
CA PRO A 134 -5.22 -3.91 -5.93
C PRO A 134 -5.60 -5.40 -6.03
N PRO A 135 -5.20 -6.25 -5.07
CA PRO A 135 -5.67 -7.63 -4.99
C PRO A 135 -7.19 -7.71 -4.88
N ALA A 136 -7.80 -8.78 -5.41
CA ALA A 136 -9.25 -8.93 -5.49
C ALA A 136 -9.96 -8.91 -4.11
N ASP A 137 -9.31 -9.43 -3.08
CA ASP A 137 -9.79 -9.40 -1.69
C ASP A 137 -9.83 -7.97 -1.14
N ILE A 138 -8.84 -7.14 -1.48
CA ILE A 138 -8.79 -5.72 -1.10
C ILE A 138 -9.87 -4.92 -1.84
N VAL A 139 -10.07 -5.20 -3.13
CA VAL A 139 -11.17 -4.61 -3.91
C VAL A 139 -12.51 -4.94 -3.25
N HIS A 140 -12.75 -6.22 -2.94
CA HIS A 140 -13.98 -6.67 -2.30
C HIS A 140 -14.17 -6.07 -0.90
N ALA A 141 -13.12 -6.01 -0.09
CA ALA A 141 -13.16 -5.37 1.23
C ALA A 141 -13.54 -3.88 1.13
N THR A 142 -12.96 -3.15 0.14
CA THR A 142 -13.28 -1.75 -0.11
C THR A 142 -14.75 -1.56 -0.46
N ILE A 143 -15.28 -2.39 -1.36
CA ILE A 143 -16.71 -2.34 -1.76
C ILE A 143 -17.61 -2.60 -0.55
N ARG A 144 -17.33 -3.63 0.24
CA ARG A 144 -18.13 -3.96 1.43
C ARG A 144 -18.11 -2.85 2.47
N LEU A 145 -16.94 -2.26 2.71
CA LEU A 145 -16.79 -1.17 3.68
C LEU A 145 -17.54 0.09 3.22
N ALA A 146 -17.40 0.48 1.95
CA ALA A 146 -18.12 1.60 1.37
C ALA A 146 -19.65 1.37 1.39
N ALA A 147 -20.10 0.15 1.04
CA ALA A 147 -21.51 -0.23 1.09
C ALA A 147 -22.07 -0.20 2.52
N TRP A 148 -21.27 -0.62 3.50
CA TRP A 148 -21.65 -0.53 4.90
C TRP A 148 -21.84 0.93 5.33
N MET A 149 -20.88 1.81 5.03
CA MET A 149 -20.99 3.25 5.32
C MET A 149 -22.21 3.88 4.64
N TYR A 150 -22.50 3.49 3.40
CA TYR A 150 -23.66 3.98 2.67
C TYR A 150 -24.98 3.61 3.35
N ARG A 151 -25.11 2.37 3.82
CA ARG A 151 -26.30 1.89 4.53
C ARG A 151 -26.48 2.54 5.90
N GLN A 152 -25.39 2.89 6.59
CA GLN A 152 -25.43 3.55 7.90
C GLN A 152 -26.04 4.97 7.86
N ARG A 153 -25.99 5.66 6.72
CA ARG A 153 -26.54 7.03 6.60
C ARG A 153 -28.05 7.11 6.85
N GLY A 154 -28.80 6.06 6.50
CA GLY A 154 -30.24 6.00 6.66
C GLY A 154 -30.72 5.61 8.06
N THR A 155 -29.82 5.00 8.85
CA THR A 155 -30.19 4.46 10.17
C THR A 155 -30.03 5.47 11.31
N ALA A 156 -29.36 6.61 11.07
CA ALA A 156 -29.20 7.64 12.10
C ALA A 156 -30.52 8.34 12.50
N ASN A 157 -31.54 8.31 11.61
CA ASN A 157 -32.85 8.92 11.82
C ASN A 157 -34.00 7.90 11.82
N ASP A 158 -33.73 6.61 12.02
CA ASP A 158 -34.76 5.61 12.13
C ASP A 158 -35.33 5.61 13.56
N PRO A 159 -36.58 6.08 13.76
CA PRO A 159 -37.20 6.13 15.09
C PRO A 159 -37.45 4.74 15.70
N ASP A 160 -37.46 3.69 14.88
CA ASP A 160 -37.64 2.30 15.32
C ASP A 160 -36.32 1.56 15.65
N ARG A 161 -35.18 2.25 15.55
CA ARG A 161 -33.91 1.66 15.94
C ARG A 161 -33.88 1.50 17.46
N PRO A 162 -33.73 0.27 18.01
CA PRO A 162 -33.48 0.13 19.43
C PRO A 162 -32.20 0.88 19.80
N THR A 163 -32.36 1.98 20.51
CA THR A 163 -31.25 2.67 21.14
C THR A 163 -30.68 1.68 22.17
N VAL A 164 -29.54 1.10 21.88
CA VAL A 164 -28.73 0.44 22.90
C VAL A 164 -28.29 1.57 23.84
N ALA A 165 -29.07 1.79 24.87
CA ALA A 165 -28.63 2.64 25.97
C ALA A 165 -27.40 1.97 26.56
N ASP A 166 -26.34 2.76 26.75
CA ASP A 166 -25.08 2.36 27.33
C ASP A 166 -25.36 1.60 28.64
N GLY A 167 -25.22 0.26 28.62
CA GLY A 167 -25.21 -0.56 29.84
C GLY A 167 -26.48 -1.37 30.20
N GLY A 168 -27.44 -1.60 29.31
CA GLY A 168 -28.62 -2.40 29.69
C GLY A 168 -29.32 -3.14 28.55
N LEU A 169 -29.33 -4.48 28.65
CA LEU A 169 -30.31 -5.32 27.95
C LEU A 169 -31.69 -4.86 28.41
N VAL A 170 -32.48 -4.25 27.55
CA VAL A 170 -33.94 -4.13 27.78
C VAL A 170 -34.59 -5.34 27.13
N LEU A 171 -35.13 -6.19 27.98
CA LEU A 171 -36.01 -7.32 27.61
C LEU A 171 -37.27 -6.84 26.91
#